data_7cbfc631ec0b65785604a5195e42a7d5
#
_entry.id   7cbfc631ec0b65785604a5195e42a7d5
#
_cell.length_a   1.000
_cell.length_b   1.000
_cell.length_c   1.000
_cell.angle_alpha   90.00
_cell.angle_beta   90.00
_cell.angle_gamma   90.00
#
_symmetry.space_group_name_H-M   'P 1'
#
loop_
_entity.id
_entity.type
_entity.pdbx_description
1 polymer ?
#
loop_
_entity_poly.entity_id
_entity_poly.type
_entity_poly.pdbx_seq_one_letter_code
_entity_poly.pdbx_strand_id
1 'polypeptide(L)'
;IAPPPPRIIAYHKPAGEVVTHDDPQNRPTVFRRLPRLASGKWQSVGRLDLNTEGLLLFTNSGELANRLMHPRFGLEREYAVRVLGALSKDEKQRLLDGVPLVDGPAKFSSIEDGGGEGSNCWYRVTIAEGRNREVRRMLESVGHAVSRLIRIRYGAMLLPRGLRRGTWTELDETDIRALSAAAGLGPVGARQNPAPRGARNGNRPKRSGQEHSIGRKTGANSGDGQRVTTERPRKDSAGQPDPMKTSLGYIGEDSYRRNQRLQSQGRRRGSR
;
A
#
# COMPACT_ATOMS: atom_id res chain seq x y z
N ILE A 1 5.25 -30.72 16.90
CA ILE A 1 4.67 -30.51 15.54
C ILE A 1 4.92 -29.07 15.19
N ALA A 2 5.67 -28.78 14.11
CA ALA A 2 5.90 -27.42 13.65
C ALA A 2 4.56 -26.80 13.22
N PRO A 3 4.26 -25.54 13.60
CA PRO A 3 3.05 -24.89 13.14
C PRO A 3 3.07 -24.79 11.60
N PRO A 4 1.91 -24.92 10.95
CA PRO A 4 1.85 -24.78 9.50
C PRO A 4 2.32 -23.38 9.07
N PRO A 5 2.88 -23.23 7.86
CA PRO A 5 3.30 -21.94 7.37
C PRO A 5 2.12 -20.96 7.33
N PRO A 6 2.37 -19.66 7.58
CA PRO A 6 1.30 -18.67 7.55
C PRO A 6 0.74 -18.55 6.14
N ARG A 7 -0.58 -18.63 6.03
CA ARG A 7 -1.32 -18.33 4.81
C ARG A 7 -1.85 -16.91 4.89
N ILE A 8 -1.80 -16.20 3.77
CA ILE A 8 -2.35 -14.84 3.65
C ILE A 8 -3.23 -14.80 2.41
N ILE A 9 -4.38 -14.17 2.54
CA ILE A 9 -5.26 -13.88 1.42
C ILE A 9 -5.49 -12.38 1.30
N ALA A 10 -5.52 -11.89 0.07
CA ALA A 10 -5.95 -10.56 -0.29
C ALA A 10 -7.44 -10.62 -0.68
N TYR A 11 -8.25 -9.84 -0.01
CA TYR A 11 -9.69 -9.73 -0.24
C TYR A 11 -10.03 -8.33 -0.73
N HIS A 12 -10.80 -8.25 -1.81
CA HIS A 12 -11.34 -6.96 -2.28
C HIS A 12 -12.68 -6.70 -1.60
N LYS A 13 -12.63 -6.08 -0.43
CA LYS A 13 -13.83 -5.77 0.33
C LYS A 13 -14.75 -4.81 -0.44
N PRO A 14 -16.02 -5.14 -0.67
CA PRO A 14 -17.00 -4.19 -1.16
C PRO A 14 -17.50 -3.27 -0.04
N ALA A 15 -18.16 -2.17 -0.40
CA ALA A 15 -19.00 -1.44 0.55
C ALA A 15 -20.18 -2.31 1.01
N GLY A 16 -20.65 -2.09 2.24
CA GLY A 16 -21.79 -2.80 2.81
C GLY A 16 -21.43 -4.07 3.61
N GLU A 17 -20.17 -4.47 3.66
CA GLU A 17 -19.71 -5.55 4.54
C GLU A 17 -18.99 -5.01 5.77
N VAL A 18 -19.18 -5.65 6.91
CA VAL A 18 -18.49 -5.32 8.17
C VAL A 18 -17.35 -6.30 8.44
N VAL A 19 -16.28 -5.79 9.07
CA VAL A 19 -15.11 -6.58 9.46
C VAL A 19 -15.26 -7.03 10.90
N THR A 20 -16.11 -8.03 11.12
CA THR A 20 -16.35 -8.69 12.42
C THR A 20 -16.75 -10.13 12.20
N HIS A 21 -16.44 -11.00 13.17
CA HIS A 21 -16.90 -12.39 13.18
C HIS A 21 -18.37 -12.48 13.56
N ASP A 22 -18.82 -11.58 14.43
CA ASP A 22 -20.20 -11.51 14.90
C ASP A 22 -20.70 -10.06 14.80
N ASP A 23 -21.88 -9.89 14.22
CA ASP A 23 -22.52 -8.59 14.07
C ASP A 23 -23.91 -8.61 14.68
N PRO A 24 -24.16 -7.85 15.75
CA PRO A 24 -25.46 -7.80 16.40
C PRO A 24 -26.60 -7.33 15.48
N GLN A 25 -26.26 -6.61 14.42
CA GLN A 25 -27.23 -6.10 13.43
C GLN A 25 -27.42 -7.05 12.23
N ASN A 26 -26.82 -8.24 12.26
CA ASN A 26 -26.89 -9.24 11.18
C ASN A 26 -26.47 -8.71 9.77
N ARG A 27 -25.63 -7.68 9.72
CA ARG A 27 -25.08 -7.18 8.46
C ARG A 27 -24.16 -8.22 7.82
N PRO A 28 -23.98 -8.21 6.50
CA PRO A 28 -23.01 -9.07 5.84
C PRO A 28 -21.61 -8.88 6.40
N THR A 29 -20.95 -9.96 6.81
CA THR A 29 -19.56 -9.91 7.29
C THR A 29 -18.60 -10.40 6.22
N VAL A 30 -17.39 -9.84 6.20
CA VAL A 30 -16.33 -10.25 5.26
C VAL A 30 -15.97 -11.73 5.37
N PHE A 31 -16.13 -12.33 6.56
CA PHE A 31 -15.74 -13.72 6.81
C PHE A 31 -16.63 -14.76 6.11
N ARG A 32 -17.85 -14.38 5.69
CA ARG A 32 -18.78 -15.31 4.99
C ARG A 32 -18.28 -15.80 3.64
N ARG A 33 -17.38 -15.03 2.99
CA ARG A 33 -16.87 -15.32 1.65
C ARG A 33 -15.49 -15.94 1.63
N LEU A 34 -14.85 -16.09 2.80
CA LEU A 34 -13.50 -16.61 2.90
C LEU A 34 -13.50 -18.15 2.81
N PRO A 35 -12.42 -18.74 2.27
CA PRO A 35 -12.28 -20.18 2.22
C PRO A 35 -12.19 -20.79 3.62
N ARG A 36 -12.65 -22.02 3.78
CA ARG A 36 -12.52 -22.73 5.06
C ARG A 36 -11.06 -23.09 5.29
N LEU A 37 -10.61 -22.95 6.54
CA LEU A 37 -9.34 -23.45 7.00
C LEU A 37 -9.52 -24.86 7.58
N ALA A 38 -8.54 -25.73 7.37
CA ALA A 38 -8.53 -27.06 8.01
C ALA A 38 -8.41 -26.95 9.54
N SER A 39 -7.71 -25.92 10.02
CA SER A 39 -7.59 -25.61 11.44
C SER A 39 -7.43 -24.11 11.65
N GLY A 40 -7.89 -23.60 12.80
CA GLY A 40 -7.81 -22.19 13.15
C GLY A 40 -8.92 -21.33 12.51
N LYS A 41 -8.71 -20.02 12.54
CA LYS A 41 -9.64 -19.01 12.02
C LYS A 41 -8.88 -17.95 11.23
N TRP A 42 -9.50 -17.41 10.19
CA TRP A 42 -9.00 -16.20 9.53
C TRP A 42 -9.06 -15.00 10.49
N GLN A 43 -7.97 -14.28 10.53
CA GLN A 43 -7.85 -13.02 11.25
C GLN A 43 -7.63 -11.89 10.24
N SER A 44 -8.39 -10.82 10.36
CA SER A 44 -8.21 -9.64 9.52
C SER A 44 -6.98 -8.85 9.96
N VAL A 45 -6.20 -8.37 8.99
CA VAL A 45 -5.13 -7.41 9.23
C VAL A 45 -5.72 -6.00 9.20
N GLY A 46 -6.16 -5.56 10.36
CA GLY A 46 -6.90 -4.32 10.53
C GLY A 46 -8.37 -4.41 10.10
N ARG A 47 -8.97 -3.25 9.95
CA ARG A 47 -10.36 -3.11 9.55
C ARG A 47 -10.52 -2.08 8.45
N LEU A 48 -11.61 -2.20 7.72
CA LEU A 48 -12.17 -1.17 6.85
C LEU A 48 -13.61 -0.90 7.28
N ASP A 49 -14.01 0.35 7.23
CA ASP A 49 -15.38 0.76 7.56
C ASP A 49 -16.40 0.13 6.59
N LEU A 50 -17.67 0.15 6.99
CA LEU A 50 -18.79 -0.35 6.19
C LEU A 50 -18.81 0.20 4.77
N ASN A 51 -18.56 1.52 4.64
CA ASN A 51 -18.56 2.26 3.37
C ASN A 51 -17.17 2.49 2.77
N THR A 52 -16.15 1.72 3.20
CA THR A 52 -14.82 1.71 2.62
C THR A 52 -14.59 0.42 1.85
N GLU A 53 -14.08 0.54 0.64
CA GLU A 53 -13.79 -0.56 -0.27
C GLU A 53 -12.29 -0.87 -0.31
N GLY A 54 -11.92 -1.96 -0.98
CA GLY A 54 -10.54 -2.23 -1.40
C GLY A 54 -9.84 -3.32 -0.62
N LEU A 55 -8.53 -3.25 -0.61
CA LEU A 55 -7.66 -4.31 -0.08
C LEU A 55 -7.83 -4.52 1.42
N LEU A 56 -8.23 -5.71 1.79
CA LEU A 56 -8.19 -6.22 3.16
C LEU A 56 -7.44 -7.54 3.18
N LEU A 57 -6.45 -7.65 4.05
CA LEU A 57 -5.66 -8.87 4.21
C LEU A 57 -6.22 -9.72 5.34
N PHE A 58 -6.17 -11.04 5.16
CA PHE A 58 -6.47 -12.02 6.19
C PHE A 58 -5.35 -13.03 6.30
N THR A 59 -5.05 -13.48 7.50
CA THR A 59 -4.07 -14.54 7.74
C THR A 59 -4.60 -15.53 8.78
N ASN A 60 -4.08 -16.76 8.74
CA ASN A 60 -4.30 -17.75 9.78
C ASN A 60 -3.32 -17.63 10.96
N SER A 61 -2.34 -16.71 10.89
CA SER A 61 -1.36 -16.45 11.93
C SER A 61 -1.69 -15.18 12.70
N GLY A 62 -2.06 -15.34 13.98
CA GLY A 62 -2.34 -14.19 14.87
C GLY A 62 -1.13 -13.31 15.15
N GLU A 63 0.05 -13.91 15.22
CA GLU A 63 1.30 -13.18 15.39
C GLU A 63 1.55 -12.26 14.18
N LEU A 64 1.43 -12.79 12.98
CA LEU A 64 1.61 -12.02 11.75
C LEU A 64 0.56 -10.90 11.64
N ALA A 65 -0.71 -11.20 11.92
CA ALA A 65 -1.77 -10.20 11.92
C ALA A 65 -1.46 -9.05 12.89
N ASN A 66 -1.08 -9.38 14.12
CA ASN A 66 -0.74 -8.40 15.15
C ASN A 66 0.44 -7.52 14.74
N ARG A 67 1.51 -8.09 14.20
CA ARG A 67 2.68 -7.35 13.74
C ARG A 67 2.35 -6.44 12.57
N LEU A 68 1.63 -6.93 11.57
CA LEU A 68 1.21 -6.12 10.42
C LEU A 68 0.32 -4.92 10.82
N MET A 69 -0.45 -5.03 11.89
CA MET A 69 -1.30 -3.94 12.41
C MET A 69 -0.56 -2.99 13.33
N HIS A 70 0.57 -3.39 13.89
CA HIS A 70 1.20 -2.65 14.98
C HIS A 70 1.80 -1.33 14.50
N PRO A 71 1.47 -0.18 15.13
CA PRO A 71 1.91 1.15 14.69
C PRO A 71 3.44 1.32 14.59
N ARG A 72 4.21 0.59 15.41
CA ARG A 72 5.69 0.68 15.41
C ARG A 72 6.34 0.32 14.07
N PHE A 73 5.65 -0.45 13.23
CA PHE A 73 6.17 -0.83 11.91
C PHE A 73 5.81 0.16 10.82
N GLY A 74 4.95 1.14 11.13
CA GLY A 74 4.64 2.27 10.25
C GLY A 74 4.19 1.87 8.85
N LEU A 75 3.49 0.72 8.72
CA LEU A 75 3.07 0.26 7.41
C LEU A 75 2.12 1.26 6.77
N GLU A 76 2.53 1.83 5.66
CA GLU A 76 1.74 2.79 4.92
C GLU A 76 0.50 2.16 4.29
N ARG A 77 -0.56 2.95 4.24
CA ARG A 77 -1.81 2.62 3.54
C ARG A 77 -2.03 3.68 2.47
N GLU A 78 -2.34 3.22 1.28
CA GLU A 78 -2.65 4.09 0.16
C GLU A 78 -4.11 3.92 -0.23
N TYR A 79 -4.78 5.03 -0.42
CA TYR A 79 -6.20 5.07 -0.75
C TYR A 79 -6.44 5.88 -2.03
N ALA A 80 -7.33 5.36 -2.87
CA ALA A 80 -8.00 6.16 -3.87
C ALA A 80 -9.26 6.77 -3.22
N VAL A 81 -9.33 8.09 -3.20
CA VAL A 81 -10.42 8.83 -2.57
C VAL A 81 -11.11 9.73 -3.58
N ARG A 82 -12.44 9.68 -3.63
CA ARG A 82 -13.26 10.59 -4.41
C ARG A 82 -13.91 11.60 -3.47
N VAL A 83 -13.65 12.87 -3.72
CA VAL A 83 -14.16 13.99 -2.93
C VAL A 83 -15.11 14.84 -3.75
N LEU A 84 -15.95 15.59 -3.05
CA LEU A 84 -16.79 16.63 -3.63
C LEU A 84 -15.99 17.92 -3.77
N GLY A 85 -15.79 18.36 -5.02
CA GLY A 85 -14.97 19.52 -5.34
C GLY A 85 -13.47 19.22 -5.39
N ALA A 86 -12.73 20.06 -6.11
CA ALA A 86 -11.28 19.94 -6.23
C ALA A 86 -10.58 20.55 -5.02
N LEU A 87 -9.55 19.87 -4.51
CA LEU A 87 -8.68 20.41 -3.47
C LEU A 87 -7.82 21.54 -4.07
N SER A 88 -7.81 22.69 -3.44
CA SER A 88 -6.87 23.76 -3.74
C SER A 88 -5.44 23.39 -3.34
N LYS A 89 -4.46 24.18 -3.81
CA LYS A 89 -3.05 23.99 -3.42
C LYS A 89 -2.85 24.17 -1.92
N ASP A 90 -3.52 25.15 -1.34
CA ASP A 90 -3.40 25.46 0.09
C ASP A 90 -4.02 24.35 0.97
N GLU A 91 -5.16 23.78 0.56
CA GLU A 91 -5.77 22.65 1.26
C GLU A 91 -4.90 21.40 1.19
N LYS A 92 -4.30 21.11 0.02
CA LYS A 92 -3.35 19.99 -0.12
C LYS A 92 -2.14 20.21 0.79
N GLN A 93 -1.59 21.43 0.83
CA GLN A 93 -0.45 21.74 1.69
C GLN A 93 -0.80 21.57 3.17
N ARG A 94 -1.96 22.09 3.62
CA ARG A 94 -2.43 21.89 5.00
C ARG A 94 -2.58 20.41 5.37
N LEU A 95 -3.09 19.58 4.46
CA LEU A 95 -3.23 18.14 4.66
C LEU A 95 -1.88 17.41 4.72
N LEU A 96 -0.85 17.91 4.05
CA LEU A 96 0.52 17.39 4.11
C LEU A 96 1.28 17.86 5.36
N ASP A 97 1.07 19.11 5.76
CA ASP A 97 1.70 19.67 6.98
C ASP A 97 1.07 19.12 8.26
N GLY A 98 -0.22 18.88 8.22
CA GLY A 98 -1.00 18.31 9.30
C GLY A 98 -2.22 19.15 9.67
N VAL A 99 -3.33 18.46 9.91
CA VAL A 99 -4.58 19.07 10.37
C VAL A 99 -4.93 18.58 11.76
N PRO A 100 -5.49 19.43 12.62
CA PRO A 100 -5.94 19.03 13.94
C PRO A 100 -7.21 18.19 13.83
N LEU A 101 -7.19 16.99 14.37
CA LEU A 101 -8.37 16.15 14.59
C LEU A 101 -8.63 16.02 16.11
N VAL A 102 -9.81 15.55 16.48
CA VAL A 102 -10.21 15.39 17.89
C VAL A 102 -9.24 14.49 18.67
N ASP A 103 -8.65 13.50 18.01
CA ASP A 103 -7.73 12.52 18.57
C ASP A 103 -6.23 12.83 18.26
N GLY A 104 -5.94 14.10 17.98
CA GLY A 104 -4.58 14.60 17.73
C GLY A 104 -4.34 14.97 16.26
N PRO A 105 -3.18 15.58 15.95
CA PRO A 105 -2.84 15.99 14.60
C PRO A 105 -2.74 14.78 13.66
N ALA A 106 -3.12 14.96 12.40
CA ALA A 106 -3.07 13.97 11.34
C ALA A 106 -2.57 14.60 10.05
N LYS A 107 -1.80 13.83 9.26
CA LYS A 107 -1.29 14.29 7.97
C LYS A 107 -1.23 13.16 6.95
N PHE A 108 -1.32 13.50 5.69
CA PHE A 108 -0.96 12.59 4.61
C PHE A 108 0.55 12.59 4.40
N SER A 109 1.10 11.42 4.09
CA SER A 109 2.49 11.31 3.62
C SER A 109 2.62 11.79 2.18
N SER A 110 1.57 11.61 1.36
CA SER A 110 1.50 12.10 -0.03
C SER A 110 0.06 12.31 -0.46
N ILE A 111 -0.12 13.24 -1.41
CA ILE A 111 -1.38 13.48 -2.12
C ILE A 111 -1.04 13.62 -3.60
N GLU A 112 -1.64 12.80 -4.43
CA GLU A 112 -1.50 12.83 -5.87
C GLU A 112 -2.86 13.02 -6.53
N ASP A 113 -2.92 13.83 -7.58
CA ASP A 113 -4.14 14.05 -8.34
C ASP A 113 -4.54 12.77 -9.08
N GLY A 114 -5.78 12.34 -8.88
CA GLY A 114 -6.38 11.16 -9.47
C GLY A 114 -7.34 11.49 -10.63
N GLY A 115 -7.54 12.78 -11.00
CA GLY A 115 -8.43 13.29 -12.03
C GLY A 115 -9.88 13.42 -11.60
N GLY A 116 -10.72 13.62 -12.59
CA GLY A 116 -12.11 14.00 -12.37
C GLY A 116 -12.28 15.51 -12.43
N GLU A 117 -13.53 15.93 -12.58
CA GLU A 117 -13.89 17.35 -12.72
C GLU A 117 -15.13 17.67 -11.88
N GLY A 118 -15.28 18.95 -11.55
CA GLY A 118 -16.44 19.44 -10.81
C GLY A 118 -16.59 18.83 -9.44
N SER A 119 -17.71 18.16 -9.19
CA SER A 119 -18.04 17.56 -7.90
C SER A 119 -17.42 16.18 -7.67
N ASN A 120 -16.65 15.61 -8.60
CA ASN A 120 -16.11 14.27 -8.50
C ASN A 120 -14.61 14.23 -8.80
N CYS A 121 -13.80 14.74 -7.88
CA CYS A 121 -12.35 14.75 -7.99
C CYS A 121 -11.74 13.55 -7.25
N TRP A 122 -10.84 12.85 -7.94
CA TRP A 122 -10.12 11.72 -7.36
C TRP A 122 -8.73 12.13 -6.92
N TYR A 123 -8.31 11.58 -5.81
CA TYR A 123 -6.95 11.72 -5.29
C TYR A 123 -6.43 10.36 -4.84
N ARG A 124 -5.12 10.20 -4.91
CA ARG A 124 -4.40 9.10 -4.29
C ARG A 124 -3.68 9.65 -3.08
N VAL A 125 -3.99 9.13 -1.90
CA VAL A 125 -3.45 9.61 -0.64
C VAL A 125 -2.79 8.49 0.14
N THR A 126 -1.66 8.78 0.77
CA THR A 126 -0.92 7.83 1.60
C THR A 126 -0.91 8.29 3.04
N ILE A 127 -1.15 7.36 3.99
CA ILE A 127 -1.06 7.57 5.43
C ILE A 127 -0.23 6.47 6.09
N ALA A 128 0.51 6.82 7.14
CA ALA A 128 1.25 5.86 7.97
C ALA A 128 0.43 5.32 9.13
N GLU A 129 -0.65 6.01 9.50
CA GLU A 129 -1.53 5.67 10.60
C GLU A 129 -2.82 4.99 10.09
N GLY A 130 -3.69 4.62 10.99
CA GLY A 130 -4.96 3.97 10.65
C GLY A 130 -6.00 4.21 11.75
N ARG A 131 -6.14 5.48 12.19
CA ARG A 131 -7.17 5.87 13.15
C ARG A 131 -8.56 5.76 12.54
N ASN A 132 -9.57 5.72 13.40
CA ASN A 132 -10.95 5.58 12.94
C ASN A 132 -11.32 6.69 11.95
N ARG A 133 -11.76 6.30 10.75
CA ARG A 133 -12.19 7.19 9.65
C ARG A 133 -11.23 8.35 9.36
N GLU A 134 -9.94 8.15 9.56
CA GLU A 134 -8.92 9.20 9.52
C GLU A 134 -8.90 9.97 8.20
N VAL A 135 -8.82 9.28 7.05
CA VAL A 135 -8.84 9.91 5.73
C VAL A 135 -10.07 10.77 5.51
N ARG A 136 -11.25 10.31 5.95
CA ARG A 136 -12.51 11.07 5.82
C ARG A 136 -12.49 12.32 6.68
N ARG A 137 -12.11 12.20 7.95
CA ARG A 137 -12.03 13.33 8.88
C ARG A 137 -11.01 14.39 8.46
N MET A 138 -9.88 13.96 7.90
CA MET A 138 -8.87 14.89 7.39
C MET A 138 -9.41 15.71 6.22
N LEU A 139 -10.07 15.10 5.25
CA LEU A 139 -10.64 15.79 4.12
C LEU A 139 -11.84 16.65 4.52
N GLU A 140 -12.67 16.19 5.45
CA GLU A 140 -13.77 16.95 6.03
C GLU A 140 -13.26 18.20 6.78
N SER A 141 -12.08 18.13 7.44
CA SER A 141 -11.48 19.27 8.15
C SER A 141 -11.05 20.43 7.23
N VAL A 142 -10.87 20.18 5.95
CA VAL A 142 -10.61 21.19 4.93
C VAL A 142 -11.82 21.49 4.05
N GLY A 143 -13.00 20.97 4.42
CA GLY A 143 -14.28 21.30 3.77
C GLY A 143 -14.73 20.35 2.67
N HIS A 144 -14.05 19.19 2.50
CA HIS A 144 -14.36 18.25 1.42
C HIS A 144 -14.97 16.95 1.93
N ALA A 145 -16.18 16.62 1.51
CA ALA A 145 -16.83 15.36 1.81
C ALA A 145 -16.31 14.23 0.91
N VAL A 146 -16.05 13.07 1.52
CA VAL A 146 -15.59 11.87 0.81
C VAL A 146 -16.77 11.03 0.35
N SER A 147 -17.00 10.99 -0.96
CA SER A 147 -18.06 10.20 -1.59
C SER A 147 -17.67 8.73 -1.82
N ARG A 148 -16.38 8.43 -2.02
CA ARG A 148 -15.88 7.07 -2.17
C ARG A 148 -14.46 6.93 -1.63
N LEU A 149 -14.16 5.80 -1.01
CA LEU A 149 -12.85 5.51 -0.43
C LEU A 149 -12.49 4.05 -0.70
N ILE A 150 -11.35 3.82 -1.33
CA ILE A 150 -10.87 2.50 -1.72
C ILE A 150 -9.43 2.35 -1.25
N ARG A 151 -9.14 1.38 -0.39
CA ARG A 151 -7.75 1.09 -0.04
C ARG A 151 -7.09 0.28 -1.15
N ILE A 152 -6.06 0.81 -1.77
CA ILE A 152 -5.37 0.22 -2.91
C ILE A 152 -4.02 -0.40 -2.55
N ARG A 153 -3.41 -0.03 -1.42
CA ARG A 153 -2.16 -0.60 -0.90
C ARG A 153 -2.19 -0.71 0.62
N TYR A 154 -1.56 -1.76 1.13
CA TYR A 154 -1.28 -1.96 2.55
C TYR A 154 0.16 -2.48 2.71
N GLY A 155 1.06 -1.65 3.22
CA GLY A 155 2.48 -1.94 3.27
C GLY A 155 3.04 -2.28 1.88
N ALA A 156 3.66 -3.42 1.75
CA ALA A 156 4.20 -3.92 0.48
C ALA A 156 3.14 -4.47 -0.48
N MET A 157 1.91 -4.72 0.01
CA MET A 157 0.88 -5.39 -0.78
C MET A 157 -0.04 -4.39 -1.50
N LEU A 158 -0.13 -4.54 -2.81
CA LEU A 158 -1.08 -3.84 -3.66
C LEU A 158 -2.38 -4.66 -3.82
N LEU A 159 -3.50 -3.98 -4.06
CA LEU A 159 -4.75 -4.65 -4.46
C LEU A 159 -4.53 -5.35 -5.81
N PRO A 160 -4.63 -6.69 -5.89
CA PRO A 160 -4.32 -7.42 -7.13
C PRO A 160 -5.20 -6.96 -8.30
N ARG A 161 -4.56 -6.78 -9.46
CA ARG A 161 -5.26 -6.40 -10.69
C ARG A 161 -6.29 -7.47 -11.06
N GLY A 162 -7.48 -7.03 -11.46
CA GLY A 162 -8.55 -7.95 -11.84
C GLY A 162 -9.29 -8.62 -10.68
N LEU A 163 -8.85 -8.47 -9.45
CA LEU A 163 -9.57 -9.01 -8.29
C LEU A 163 -10.91 -8.31 -8.14
N ARG A 164 -11.99 -9.03 -8.38
CA ARG A 164 -13.37 -8.49 -8.32
C ARG A 164 -13.75 -8.17 -6.88
N ARG A 165 -14.64 -7.18 -6.69
CA ARG A 165 -15.21 -6.89 -5.36
C ARG A 165 -15.93 -8.11 -4.80
N GLY A 166 -15.70 -8.38 -3.51
CA GLY A 166 -16.26 -9.52 -2.82
C GLY A 166 -15.59 -10.85 -3.13
N THR A 167 -14.43 -10.84 -3.80
CA THR A 167 -13.61 -12.03 -4.04
C THR A 167 -12.25 -11.89 -3.36
N TRP A 168 -11.54 -13.00 -3.27
CA TRP A 168 -10.22 -13.09 -2.66
C TRP A 168 -9.26 -13.88 -3.56
N THR A 169 -7.98 -13.70 -3.32
CA THR A 169 -6.89 -14.52 -3.87
C THR A 169 -5.88 -14.83 -2.77
N GLU A 170 -5.27 -15.99 -2.82
CA GLU A 170 -4.18 -16.36 -1.93
C GLU A 170 -2.88 -15.71 -2.41
N LEU A 171 -2.08 -15.21 -1.49
CA LEU A 171 -0.78 -14.61 -1.80
C LEU A 171 0.26 -15.70 -1.97
N ASP A 172 1.20 -15.47 -2.86
CA ASP A 172 2.34 -16.35 -3.06
C ASP A 172 3.40 -16.16 -1.96
N GLU A 173 4.40 -17.04 -1.96
CA GLU A 173 5.48 -16.99 -0.96
C GLU A 173 6.30 -15.69 -1.04
N THR A 174 6.39 -15.07 -2.19
CA THR A 174 7.15 -13.82 -2.39
C THR A 174 6.45 -12.67 -1.69
N ASP A 175 5.13 -12.57 -1.87
CA ASP A 175 4.28 -11.58 -1.21
C ASP A 175 4.26 -11.79 0.31
N ILE A 176 4.15 -13.06 0.76
CA ILE A 176 4.19 -13.42 2.18
C ILE A 176 5.52 -13.02 2.81
N ARG A 177 6.65 -13.27 2.12
CA ARG A 177 7.98 -12.85 2.60
C ARG A 177 8.11 -11.34 2.67
N ALA A 178 7.65 -10.61 1.65
CA ALA A 178 7.67 -9.15 1.62
C ALA A 178 6.86 -8.54 2.78
N LEU A 179 5.66 -9.05 3.03
CA LEU A 179 4.82 -8.62 4.16
C LEU A 179 5.45 -8.97 5.51
N SER A 180 6.03 -10.16 5.64
CA SER A 180 6.69 -10.62 6.87
C SER A 180 7.93 -9.78 7.16
N ALA A 181 8.73 -9.46 6.15
CA ALA A 181 9.89 -8.57 6.29
C ALA A 181 9.47 -7.16 6.72
N ALA A 182 8.42 -6.60 6.10
CA ALA A 182 7.86 -5.30 6.47
C ALA A 182 7.29 -5.29 7.90
N ALA A 183 6.84 -6.44 8.42
CA ALA A 183 6.39 -6.62 9.80
C ALA A 183 7.54 -6.93 10.80
N GLY A 184 8.80 -6.84 10.34
CA GLY A 184 9.96 -7.14 11.17
C GLY A 184 10.08 -8.61 11.58
N LEU A 185 9.42 -9.52 10.84
CA LEU A 185 9.65 -10.95 10.94
C LEU A 185 10.80 -11.29 9.99
N GLY A 186 11.82 -11.97 10.51
CA GLY A 186 12.88 -12.53 9.67
C GLY A 186 12.31 -13.50 8.62
N PRO A 187 13.13 -13.98 7.67
CA PRO A 187 12.66 -14.84 6.59
C PRO A 187 11.88 -16.01 7.15
N VAL A 188 10.62 -16.12 6.70
CA VAL A 188 9.75 -17.25 7.04
C VAL A 188 10.40 -18.52 6.49
N GLY A 189 10.89 -19.38 7.40
CA GLY A 189 11.59 -20.61 7.01
C GLY A 189 13.07 -20.67 7.39
N ALA A 190 13.71 -19.62 7.89
CA ALA A 190 15.02 -19.75 8.51
C ALA A 190 14.84 -20.50 9.85
N ARG A 191 15.06 -21.82 9.83
CA ARG A 191 15.32 -22.55 11.05
C ARG A 191 16.42 -21.80 11.79
N GLN A 192 16.12 -21.30 12.97
CA GLN A 192 17.16 -20.94 13.94
C GLN A 192 17.87 -22.25 14.27
N ASN A 193 18.90 -22.59 13.51
CA ASN A 193 19.88 -23.53 14.01
C ASN A 193 20.51 -22.84 15.24
N PRO A 194 20.37 -23.40 16.45
CA PRO A 194 21.08 -22.88 17.58
C PRO A 194 22.56 -22.96 17.22
N ALA A 195 23.24 -21.82 17.24
CA ALA A 195 24.68 -21.76 17.01
C ALA A 195 25.36 -22.78 17.91
N PRO A 196 26.29 -23.59 17.41
CA PRO A 196 27.02 -24.55 18.24
C PRO A 196 27.76 -23.69 19.29
N ARG A 197 27.47 -23.94 20.55
CA ARG A 197 28.21 -23.37 21.68
C ARG A 197 29.67 -23.76 21.50
N GLY A 198 30.45 -22.83 20.96
CA GLY A 198 31.87 -22.97 20.70
C GLY A 198 32.63 -23.30 21.97
N ALA A 199 33.42 -24.30 21.91
CA ALA A 199 34.40 -24.69 22.86
C ALA A 199 35.37 -23.49 23.12
N ARG A 200 35.47 -23.09 24.36
CA ARG A 200 36.56 -22.27 24.86
C ARG A 200 37.86 -22.99 24.58
N ASN A 201 38.73 -22.39 23.77
CA ASN A 201 40.13 -22.73 23.82
C ASN A 201 40.92 -21.40 23.86
N GLY A 202 41.57 -21.23 24.99
CA GLY A 202 42.44 -20.09 25.23
C GLY A 202 43.77 -20.25 24.49
N ASN A 203 44.22 -19.15 23.90
CA ASN A 203 45.65 -18.91 23.91
C ASN A 203 45.96 -17.42 23.82
N ARG A 204 46.90 -17.00 24.61
CA ARG A 204 47.32 -15.66 24.94
C ARG A 204 48.46 -15.22 23.98
N PRO A 205 48.75 -13.92 23.86
CA PRO A 205 49.41 -13.32 22.69
C PRO A 205 50.94 -13.33 22.79
N LYS A 206 51.59 -13.23 21.64
CA LYS A 206 52.99 -12.75 21.55
C LYS A 206 53.08 -11.46 20.72
N ARG A 207 53.67 -10.47 21.35
CA ARG A 207 54.16 -9.19 20.81
C ARG A 207 55.38 -9.41 19.90
N SER A 208 55.47 -8.63 18.87
CA SER A 208 56.65 -7.99 18.25
C SER A 208 56.12 -7.37 16.93
N GLY A 209 56.28 -6.14 16.55
CA GLY A 209 57.34 -5.20 16.70
C GLY A 209 57.78 -4.70 15.32
N GLN A 210 57.68 -3.38 15.12
CA GLN A 210 58.43 -2.60 14.09
C GLN A 210 58.04 -2.75 12.63
N GLU A 211 57.95 -1.76 11.82
CA GLU A 211 58.27 -0.34 11.62
C GLU A 211 58.31 -0.04 10.13
N HIS A 212 57.93 1.21 9.76
CA HIS A 212 58.37 2.02 8.59
C HIS A 212 58.06 1.52 7.17
N SER A 213 57.48 2.27 6.28
CA SER A 213 57.95 3.54 5.71
C SER A 213 56.99 4.14 4.65
N ILE A 214 56.90 5.39 4.71
CA ILE A 214 56.69 6.50 3.76
C ILE A 214 56.89 6.16 2.27
N GLY A 215 55.93 6.62 1.41
CA GLY A 215 56.08 6.66 -0.03
C GLY A 215 55.05 7.54 -0.72
N ARG A 216 55.35 8.83 -0.86
CA ARG A 216 54.68 9.83 -1.71
C ARG A 216 55.03 9.60 -3.18
N LYS A 217 54.04 9.83 -4.12
CA LYS A 217 54.23 10.57 -5.39
C LYS A 217 52.89 10.58 -6.16
N THR A 218 52.28 11.71 -6.31
CA THR A 218 52.15 12.69 -7.42
C THR A 218 52.21 12.14 -8.83
N GLY A 219 51.18 12.46 -9.63
CA GLY A 219 51.16 12.33 -11.09
C GLY A 219 49.84 12.76 -11.67
N ALA A 220 49.76 14.03 -12.06
CA ALA A 220 48.70 14.56 -12.94
C ALA A 220 48.92 14.05 -14.36
N ASN A 221 47.88 13.84 -15.10
CA ASN A 221 47.86 14.27 -16.50
C ASN A 221 46.48 14.43 -17.09
N SER A 222 46.33 15.51 -17.80
CA SER A 222 45.24 16.02 -18.62
C SER A 222 45.03 15.20 -19.88
N GLY A 223 43.81 15.14 -20.39
CA GLY A 223 43.48 14.59 -21.70
C GLY A 223 42.09 15.06 -22.14
N ASP A 224 42.11 16.13 -22.89
CA ASP A 224 41.03 16.76 -23.64
C ASP A 224 40.49 15.81 -24.72
N GLY A 225 39.14 15.80 -24.91
CA GLY A 225 38.49 14.98 -25.93
C GLY A 225 37.04 15.41 -26.15
N GLN A 226 36.85 16.55 -26.78
CA GLN A 226 35.57 16.98 -27.35
C GLN A 226 34.99 15.89 -28.27
N ARG A 227 33.77 15.47 -27.97
CA ARG A 227 32.93 14.79 -28.97
C ARG A 227 31.56 15.44 -28.98
N VAL A 228 31.33 16.24 -30.01
CA VAL A 228 30.07 16.79 -30.45
C VAL A 228 29.11 15.63 -30.75
N THR A 229 27.99 15.55 -30.10
CA THR A 229 26.84 14.73 -30.51
C THR A 229 25.59 15.59 -30.58
N THR A 230 25.09 15.63 -31.80
CA THR A 230 23.87 16.27 -32.26
C THR A 230 22.67 16.01 -31.37
N GLU A 231 22.07 17.10 -30.89
CA GLU A 231 20.77 17.12 -30.24
C GLU A 231 19.66 16.67 -31.19
N ARG A 232 18.96 15.63 -30.82
CA ARG A 232 17.59 15.36 -31.28
C ARG A 232 16.61 16.07 -30.37
N PRO A 233 15.60 16.78 -30.87
CA PRO A 233 14.63 17.44 -30.04
C PRO A 233 13.83 16.39 -29.28
N ARG A 234 13.87 16.46 -27.95
CA ARG A 234 12.96 15.76 -27.06
C ARG A 234 11.57 16.36 -27.26
N LYS A 235 10.64 15.54 -27.72
CA LYS A 235 9.22 15.83 -27.58
C LYS A 235 8.89 15.77 -26.09
N ASP A 236 8.79 16.91 -25.48
CA ASP A 236 8.13 17.07 -24.17
C ASP A 236 6.63 16.90 -24.37
N SER A 237 6.17 15.66 -24.29
CA SER A 237 4.81 15.35 -23.93
C SER A 237 4.87 14.74 -22.52
N ALA A 238 5.14 15.58 -21.54
CA ALA A 238 4.74 15.30 -20.18
C ALA A 238 3.20 15.33 -20.13
N GLY A 239 2.57 14.31 -20.69
CA GLY A 239 1.18 14.02 -20.43
C GLY A 239 1.07 13.78 -18.94
N GLN A 240 0.32 14.64 -18.27
CA GLN A 240 -0.08 14.49 -16.88
C GLN A 240 -0.48 13.02 -16.67
N PRO A 241 0.08 12.30 -15.69
CA PRO A 241 -0.25 10.89 -15.49
C PRO A 241 -1.75 10.76 -15.34
N ASP A 242 -2.35 9.84 -16.09
CA ASP A 242 -3.78 9.60 -16.09
C ASP A 242 -4.19 9.25 -14.66
N PRO A 243 -4.95 10.10 -14.00
CA PRO A 243 -5.24 10.03 -12.57
C PRO A 243 -6.19 8.89 -12.20
N MET A 244 -6.83 8.29 -13.20
CA MET A 244 -7.66 7.08 -13.04
C MET A 244 -6.83 5.80 -13.22
N LYS A 245 -5.57 5.94 -13.71
CA LYS A 245 -4.59 4.85 -13.80
C LYS A 245 -3.82 4.77 -12.50
N THR A 246 -4.17 3.86 -11.67
CA THR A 246 -3.28 3.38 -10.61
C THR A 246 -2.35 2.30 -11.18
N SER A 247 -1.29 1.95 -10.47
CA SER A 247 -0.50 0.74 -10.76
C SER A 247 -1.34 -0.54 -10.85
N LEU A 248 -2.60 -0.49 -10.50
CA LEU A 248 -3.59 -1.56 -10.43
C LEU A 248 -4.66 -1.50 -11.54
N GLY A 249 -4.62 -0.51 -12.43
CA GLY A 249 -5.62 -0.30 -13.46
C GLY A 249 -6.47 0.95 -13.25
N TYR A 250 -7.49 1.13 -14.08
CA TYR A 250 -8.40 2.27 -13.99
C TYR A 250 -9.30 2.19 -12.76
N ILE A 251 -9.32 3.23 -11.94
CA ILE A 251 -10.30 3.39 -10.87
C ILE A 251 -11.67 3.63 -11.51
N GLY A 252 -12.58 2.65 -11.41
CA GLY A 252 -13.93 2.78 -11.95
C GLY A 252 -14.10 2.32 -13.40
N GLU A 253 -13.20 1.49 -13.92
CA GLU A 253 -13.29 0.92 -15.27
C GLU A 253 -14.68 0.31 -15.59
N ASP A 254 -15.32 -0.31 -14.61
CA ASP A 254 -16.66 -0.86 -14.74
C ASP A 254 -17.74 0.23 -15.01
N SER A 255 -17.55 1.44 -14.47
CA SER A 255 -18.45 2.57 -14.68
C SER A 255 -18.26 3.16 -16.08
N TYR A 256 -17.03 3.19 -16.56
CA TYR A 256 -16.70 3.72 -17.88
C TYR A 256 -17.20 2.79 -19.00
N ARG A 257 -16.98 1.49 -18.87
CA ARG A 257 -17.51 0.49 -19.81
C ARG A 257 -19.04 0.45 -19.83
N ARG A 258 -19.69 0.67 -18.69
CA ARG A 258 -21.16 0.74 -18.59
C ARG A 258 -21.72 1.96 -19.32
N ASN A 259 -21.09 3.13 -19.15
CA ASN A 259 -21.47 4.35 -19.84
C ASN A 259 -21.25 4.28 -21.37
N GLN A 260 -20.15 3.68 -21.82
CA GLN A 260 -19.93 3.45 -23.25
C GLN A 260 -21.00 2.52 -23.87
N ARG A 261 -21.37 1.46 -23.15
CA ARG A 261 -22.44 0.56 -23.62
C ARG A 261 -23.81 1.24 -23.69
N LEU A 262 -24.12 2.12 -22.74
CA LEU A 262 -25.37 2.89 -22.75
C LEU A 262 -25.39 3.92 -23.89
N GLN A 263 -24.29 4.60 -24.16
CA GLN A 263 -24.17 5.55 -25.27
C GLN A 263 -24.22 4.85 -26.64
N SER A 264 -23.65 3.66 -26.76
CA SER A 264 -23.71 2.89 -28.02
C SER A 264 -25.09 2.30 -28.31
N GLN A 265 -25.86 1.99 -27.27
CA GLN A 265 -27.26 1.52 -27.43
C GLN A 265 -28.23 2.68 -27.72
N GLY A 266 -27.97 3.89 -27.21
CA GLY A 266 -28.78 5.08 -27.51
C GLY A 266 -28.69 5.51 -28.98
N ARG A 267 -27.54 5.35 -29.62
CA ARG A 267 -27.32 5.70 -31.03
C ARG A 267 -28.00 4.72 -32.04
N ARG A 268 -28.30 3.49 -31.61
CA ARG A 268 -28.98 2.50 -32.48
C ARG A 268 -30.51 2.59 -32.45
N ARG A 269 -31.13 3.36 -31.56
CA ARG A 269 -32.59 3.56 -31.48
C ARG A 269 -33.07 4.87 -32.10
N GLY A 270 -32.20 5.73 -32.59
CA GLY A 270 -32.54 7.01 -33.24
C GLY A 270 -32.55 6.99 -34.78
N SER A 271 -32.39 5.82 -35.40
CA SER A 271 -32.39 5.68 -36.86
C SER A 271 -33.42 4.60 -37.26
N ARG A 272 -34.71 4.95 -37.10
CA ARG A 272 -35.84 4.36 -37.78
C ARG A 272 -36.98 5.38 -37.84
#